data_37fd28013539670564a33d9f1572c225
#
_entry.id   37fd28013539670564a33d9f1572c225
#
_cell.length_a   1.000
_cell.length_b   1.000
_cell.length_c   1.000
_cell.angle_alpha   90.00
_cell.angle_beta   90.00
_cell.angle_gamma   90.00
#
_symmetry.space_group_name_H-M   'P 1'
#
loop_
_entity.id
_entity.type
_entity.pdbx_description
1 polymer ?
#
loop_
_entity_poly.entity_id
_entity_poly.type
_entity_poly.pdbx_seq_one_letter_code
_entity_poly.pdbx_strand_id
1 'polypeptide(L)'
;MRKAKPTKRVILPDPVYGEVMVAKFVNHLMLDGKKNTSYGVFYTALGVVEQKMKSEDKSALDIWKQALDNITPLVEVKSKRIGGAAFQVPTEIRADRKGSIAMKNMIAFARKRGGHSMAEKLAAEIMDAYNNQGGAFKRKEDMHRMAEANRAFAHFRF
;
A
#
# COMPACT_ATOMS: atom_id res chain seq x y z
N MET A 1 -24.88 15.24 11.31
CA MET A 1 -24.05 14.90 10.13
C MET A 1 -23.03 16.01 9.91
N ARG A 2 -21.75 15.68 9.62
CA ARG A 2 -20.75 16.70 9.27
C ARG A 2 -21.05 17.29 7.89
N LYS A 3 -21.38 18.59 7.85
CA LYS A 3 -21.63 19.33 6.60
C LYS A 3 -20.33 19.70 5.87
N ALA A 4 -19.23 19.94 6.59
CA ALA A 4 -17.95 20.33 6.01
C ALA A 4 -16.96 19.15 5.94
N LYS A 5 -16.17 19.10 4.86
CA LYS A 5 -15.06 18.15 4.75
C LYS A 5 -13.93 18.55 5.72
N PRO A 6 -13.28 17.59 6.41
CA PRO A 6 -12.15 17.92 7.28
C PRO A 6 -10.99 18.48 6.45
N THR A 7 -10.31 19.49 6.97
CA THR A 7 -9.08 20.04 6.36
C THR A 7 -8.00 18.96 6.35
N LYS A 8 -7.37 18.74 5.21
CA LYS A 8 -6.23 17.80 5.12
C LYS A 8 -5.01 18.43 5.78
N ARG A 9 -4.37 17.68 6.69
CA ARG A 9 -3.10 18.11 7.29
C ARG A 9 -1.99 18.10 6.26
N VAL A 10 -1.14 19.12 6.27
CA VAL A 10 0.08 19.15 5.46
C VAL A 10 1.09 18.16 6.07
N ILE A 11 1.61 17.28 5.23
CA ILE A 11 2.65 16.32 5.61
C ILE A 11 3.96 16.85 5.07
N LEU A 12 4.93 17.09 5.94
CA LEU A 12 6.27 17.48 5.54
C LEU A 12 6.95 16.35 4.77
N PRO A 13 7.77 16.66 3.77
CA PRO A 13 8.55 15.68 3.04
C PRO A 13 9.55 14.95 3.94
N ASP A 14 10.03 13.81 3.49
CA ASP A 14 11.07 13.04 4.16
C ASP A 14 12.42 13.79 4.15
N PRO A 15 13.17 13.80 5.27
CA PRO A 15 14.43 14.55 5.35
C PRO A 15 15.56 14.01 4.46
N VAL A 16 15.55 12.72 4.10
CA VAL A 16 16.61 12.09 3.30
C VAL A 16 16.30 12.14 1.81
N TYR A 17 15.10 11.75 1.42
CA TYR A 17 14.71 11.67 0.00
C TYR A 17 13.88 12.88 -0.47
N GLY A 18 13.46 13.78 0.42
CA GLY A 18 12.62 14.94 0.08
C GLY A 18 11.20 14.59 -0.40
N GLU A 19 10.76 13.34 -0.24
CA GLU A 19 9.53 12.81 -0.80
C GLU A 19 8.39 12.72 0.23
N VAL A 20 7.25 13.31 -0.10
CA VAL A 20 6.04 13.23 0.74
C VAL A 20 5.49 11.80 0.80
N MET A 21 5.68 11.01 -0.26
CA MET A 21 5.22 9.62 -0.32
C MET A 21 5.95 8.75 0.72
N VAL A 22 7.25 8.96 0.91
CA VAL A 22 8.06 8.29 1.94
C VAL A 22 7.55 8.64 3.33
N ALA A 23 7.32 9.93 3.61
CA ALA A 23 6.78 10.36 4.90
C ALA A 23 5.40 9.74 5.20
N LYS A 24 4.52 9.60 4.19
CA LYS A 24 3.23 8.89 4.32
C LYS A 24 3.44 7.41 4.63
N PHE A 25 4.36 6.76 3.94
CA PHE A 25 4.66 5.34 4.16
C PHE A 25 5.17 5.09 5.57
N VAL A 26 6.12 5.90 6.04
CA VAL A 26 6.65 5.83 7.42
C VAL A 26 5.54 6.05 8.45
N ASN A 27 4.60 6.97 8.21
CA ASN A 27 3.45 7.15 9.09
C ASN A 27 2.51 5.92 9.13
N HIS A 28 2.39 5.15 8.05
CA HIS A 28 1.66 3.88 8.05
C HIS A 28 2.45 2.72 8.69
N LEU A 29 3.78 2.75 8.56
CA LEU A 29 4.68 1.76 9.14
C LEU A 29 4.81 1.92 10.67
N MET A 30 4.64 3.13 11.16
CA MET A 30 4.81 3.48 12.57
C MET A 30 3.86 2.71 13.50
N LEU A 31 4.39 2.24 14.62
CA LEU A 31 3.67 1.68 15.75
C LEU A 31 4.00 2.50 17.01
N ASP A 32 3.05 2.64 17.91
CA ASP A 32 3.22 3.26 19.24
C ASP A 32 3.85 4.67 19.21
N GLY A 33 3.67 5.40 18.09
CA GLY A 33 4.28 6.73 17.92
C GLY A 33 5.79 6.73 17.68
N LYS A 34 6.44 5.56 17.50
CA LYS A 34 7.90 5.42 17.31
C LYS A 34 8.32 5.76 15.90
N LYS A 35 8.24 7.04 15.52
CA LYS A 35 8.45 7.50 14.15
C LYS A 35 9.91 7.33 13.69
N ASN A 36 10.88 7.66 14.55
CA ASN A 36 12.31 7.53 14.21
C ASN A 36 12.71 6.07 13.94
N THR A 37 12.19 5.12 14.71
CA THR A 37 12.39 3.69 14.48
C THR A 37 11.83 3.28 13.12
N SER A 38 10.65 3.79 12.73
CA SER A 38 10.04 3.50 11.44
C SER A 38 10.84 4.07 10.26
N TYR A 39 11.46 5.24 10.41
CA TYR A 39 12.41 5.77 9.44
C TYR A 39 13.62 4.85 9.30
N GLY A 40 14.23 4.44 10.42
CA GLY A 40 15.36 3.52 10.40
C GLY A 40 15.04 2.20 9.69
N VAL A 41 13.88 1.60 9.98
CA VAL A 41 13.42 0.38 9.29
C VAL A 41 13.28 0.60 7.79
N PHE A 42 12.69 1.72 7.36
CA PHE A 42 12.49 2.00 5.94
C PHE A 42 13.82 2.22 5.20
N TYR A 43 14.72 3.04 5.76
CA TYR A 43 16.02 3.30 5.14
C TYR A 43 16.90 2.05 5.07
N THR A 44 16.90 1.24 6.14
CA THR A 44 17.60 -0.05 6.12
C THR A 44 17.02 -0.99 5.07
N ALA A 45 15.68 -1.01 4.92
CA ALA A 45 15.03 -1.83 3.89
C ALA A 45 15.45 -1.39 2.48
N LEU A 46 15.46 -0.09 2.19
CA LEU A 46 15.94 0.42 0.90
C LEU A 46 17.41 0.09 0.65
N GLY A 47 18.27 0.19 1.67
CA GLY A 47 19.68 -0.23 1.56
C GLY A 47 19.84 -1.71 1.21
N VAL A 48 18.99 -2.59 1.76
CA VAL A 48 18.95 -4.02 1.40
C VAL A 48 18.48 -4.22 -0.04
N VAL A 49 17.47 -3.46 -0.49
CA VAL A 49 16.99 -3.51 -1.89
C VAL A 49 18.09 -3.07 -2.84
N GLU A 50 18.79 -1.97 -2.55
CA GLU A 50 19.91 -1.47 -3.35
C GLU A 50 21.03 -2.49 -3.47
N GLN A 51 21.40 -3.16 -2.36
CA GLN A 51 22.41 -4.20 -2.37
C GLN A 51 22.05 -5.42 -3.20
N LYS A 52 20.78 -5.85 -3.15
CA LYS A 52 20.30 -7.07 -3.83
C LYS A 52 19.94 -6.84 -5.29
N MET A 53 19.53 -5.64 -5.65
CA MET A 53 19.09 -5.26 -7.01
C MET A 53 20.11 -4.36 -7.74
N LYS A 54 21.38 -4.49 -7.43
CA LYS A 54 22.48 -3.72 -8.07
C LYS A 54 22.58 -3.85 -9.59
N SER A 55 21.97 -4.87 -10.17
CA SER A 55 21.95 -5.09 -11.62
C SER A 55 20.95 -4.21 -12.37
N GLU A 56 20.09 -3.48 -11.66
CA GLU A 56 19.14 -2.57 -12.28
C GLU A 56 19.68 -1.12 -12.22
N ASP A 57 19.60 -0.40 -13.34
CA ASP A 57 20.00 1.02 -13.45
C ASP A 57 19.04 1.98 -12.73
N LYS A 58 18.30 1.49 -11.74
CA LYS A 58 17.26 2.25 -11.02
C LYS A 58 17.67 2.45 -9.56
N SER A 59 17.30 3.60 -8.99
CA SER A 59 17.48 3.84 -7.58
C SER A 59 16.55 2.93 -6.75
N ALA A 60 16.97 2.55 -5.51
CA ALA A 60 16.13 1.78 -4.61
C ALA A 60 14.78 2.47 -4.32
N LEU A 61 14.75 3.81 -4.36
CA LEU A 61 13.54 4.60 -4.22
C LEU A 61 12.59 4.41 -5.42
N ASP A 62 13.12 4.37 -6.64
CA ASP A 62 12.31 4.18 -7.84
C ASP A 62 11.76 2.75 -7.92
N ILE A 63 12.56 1.75 -7.51
CA ILE A 63 12.12 0.37 -7.36
C ILE A 63 10.95 0.28 -6.39
N TRP A 64 11.05 0.95 -5.23
CA TRP A 64 9.97 0.99 -4.25
C TRP A 64 8.71 1.71 -4.78
N LYS A 65 8.86 2.83 -5.49
CA LYS A 65 7.72 3.53 -6.13
C LYS A 65 7.03 2.62 -7.14
N GLN A 66 7.79 1.97 -8.01
CA GLN A 66 7.25 1.03 -8.99
C GLN A 66 6.57 -0.17 -8.31
N ALA A 67 7.15 -0.73 -7.25
CA ALA A 67 6.54 -1.78 -6.44
C ALA A 67 5.19 -1.35 -5.86
N LEU A 68 5.07 -0.10 -5.37
CA LEU A 68 3.80 0.46 -4.90
C LEU A 68 2.77 0.58 -6.03
N ASP A 69 3.18 1.04 -7.20
CA ASP A 69 2.29 1.14 -8.36
C ASP A 69 1.78 -0.23 -8.81
N ASN A 70 2.67 -1.23 -8.82
CA ASN A 70 2.32 -2.62 -9.16
C ASN A 70 1.25 -3.22 -8.24
N ILE A 71 1.25 -2.88 -6.95
CA ILE A 71 0.29 -3.39 -5.96
C ILE A 71 -0.91 -2.45 -5.73
N THR A 72 -0.96 -1.31 -6.42
CA THR A 72 -2.06 -0.34 -6.26
C THR A 72 -3.35 -0.86 -6.87
N PRO A 73 -4.42 -1.09 -6.08
CA PRO A 73 -5.69 -1.55 -6.60
C PRO A 73 -6.49 -0.40 -7.23
N LEU A 74 -7.24 -0.71 -8.28
CA LEU A 74 -8.14 0.24 -8.96
C LEU A 74 -9.55 0.21 -8.38
N VAL A 75 -9.98 -0.98 -7.93
CA VAL A 75 -11.34 -1.25 -7.45
C VAL A 75 -11.32 -1.93 -6.08
N GLU A 76 -12.33 -1.68 -5.28
CA GLU A 76 -12.58 -2.38 -4.01
C GLU A 76 -14.04 -2.83 -3.95
N VAL A 77 -14.32 -3.84 -3.16
CA VAL A 77 -15.68 -4.33 -2.93
C VAL A 77 -16.17 -3.81 -1.58
N LYS A 78 -17.35 -3.17 -1.57
CA LYS A 78 -17.99 -2.67 -0.35
C LYS A 78 -19.29 -3.41 -0.10
N SER A 79 -19.48 -3.86 1.13
CA SER A 79 -20.75 -4.43 1.54
C SER A 79 -21.79 -3.31 1.74
N LYS A 80 -22.95 -3.43 1.06
CA LYS A 80 -24.12 -2.55 1.22
C LYS A 80 -25.34 -3.37 1.59
N ARG A 81 -26.15 -2.89 2.51
CA ARG A 81 -27.46 -3.47 2.83
C ARG A 81 -28.53 -2.82 1.98
N ILE A 82 -29.27 -3.64 1.24
CA ILE A 82 -30.38 -3.21 0.39
C ILE A 82 -31.55 -4.18 0.66
N GLY A 83 -32.69 -3.65 1.13
CA GLY A 83 -33.86 -4.47 1.43
C GLY A 83 -33.62 -5.59 2.45
N GLY A 84 -32.68 -5.40 3.41
CA GLY A 84 -32.34 -6.42 4.42
C GLY A 84 -31.24 -7.39 4.00
N ALA A 85 -30.92 -7.53 2.71
CA ALA A 85 -29.83 -8.38 2.22
C ALA A 85 -28.51 -7.59 2.09
N ALA A 86 -27.38 -8.25 2.34
CA ALA A 86 -26.05 -7.65 2.20
C ALA A 86 -25.47 -8.00 0.82
N PHE A 87 -25.21 -6.99 0.01
CA PHE A 87 -24.60 -7.13 -1.32
C PHE A 87 -23.18 -6.62 -1.32
N GLN A 88 -22.31 -7.33 -2.02
CA GLN A 88 -20.93 -6.93 -2.26
C GLN A 88 -20.87 -6.07 -3.53
N VAL A 89 -20.75 -4.77 -3.37
CA VAL A 89 -20.81 -3.81 -4.48
C VAL A 89 -19.41 -3.36 -4.88
N PRO A 90 -18.96 -3.60 -6.12
CA PRO A 90 -17.68 -3.12 -6.60
C PRO A 90 -17.71 -1.60 -6.78
N THR A 91 -16.70 -0.92 -6.23
CA THR A 91 -16.56 0.53 -6.32
C THR A 91 -15.13 0.89 -6.71
N GLU A 92 -14.98 1.91 -7.55
CA GLU A 92 -13.65 2.46 -7.83
C GLU A 92 -13.06 3.13 -6.59
N ILE A 93 -11.77 2.98 -6.42
CA ILE A 93 -11.05 3.62 -5.33
C ILE A 93 -10.66 5.04 -5.78
N ARG A 94 -10.93 6.05 -4.95
CA ARG A 94 -10.52 7.43 -5.22
C ARG A 94 -9.00 7.55 -5.30
N ALA A 95 -8.50 8.41 -6.17
CA ALA A 95 -7.07 8.59 -6.43
C ALA A 95 -6.25 8.87 -5.16
N ASP A 96 -6.77 9.70 -4.25
CA ASP A 96 -6.10 10.04 -2.98
C ASP A 96 -6.02 8.87 -1.98
N ARG A 97 -6.84 7.83 -2.17
CA ARG A 97 -6.90 6.64 -1.31
C ARG A 97 -6.11 5.45 -1.85
N LYS A 98 -5.94 5.35 -3.17
CA LYS A 98 -5.24 4.22 -3.82
C LYS A 98 -3.86 3.97 -3.21
N GLY A 99 -3.01 4.99 -3.15
CA GLY A 99 -1.67 4.87 -2.58
C GLY A 99 -1.66 4.46 -1.10
N SER A 100 -2.62 4.96 -0.30
CA SER A 100 -2.73 4.57 1.11
C SER A 100 -3.09 3.09 1.28
N ILE A 101 -3.92 2.53 0.40
CA ILE A 101 -4.27 1.10 0.42
C ILE A 101 -3.06 0.26 0.03
N ALA A 102 -2.33 0.66 -1.04
CA ALA A 102 -1.12 -0.02 -1.47
C ALA A 102 -0.07 -0.08 -0.34
N MET A 103 0.22 1.06 0.28
CA MET A 103 1.16 1.16 1.41
C MET A 103 0.76 0.24 2.57
N LYS A 104 -0.51 0.24 2.96
CA LYS A 104 -1.04 -0.62 4.04
C LYS A 104 -0.93 -2.10 3.70
N ASN A 105 -1.22 -2.48 2.44
CA ASN A 105 -1.09 -3.86 1.99
C ASN A 105 0.37 -4.30 2.03
N MET A 106 1.30 -3.52 1.46
CA MET A 106 2.72 -3.82 1.51
C MET A 106 3.21 -4.06 2.94
N ILE A 107 2.89 -3.16 3.87
CA ILE A 107 3.27 -3.26 5.28
C ILE A 107 2.64 -4.49 5.95
N ALA A 108 1.36 -4.74 5.69
CA ALA A 108 0.65 -5.88 6.29
C ALA A 108 1.23 -7.22 5.86
N PHE A 109 1.60 -7.37 4.58
CA PHE A 109 2.20 -8.59 4.07
C PHE A 109 3.68 -8.71 4.46
N ALA A 110 4.44 -7.61 4.48
CA ALA A 110 5.79 -7.61 5.04
C ALA A 110 5.81 -8.10 6.50
N ARG A 111 4.87 -7.66 7.34
CA ARG A 111 4.74 -8.12 8.74
C ARG A 111 4.44 -9.61 8.88
N LYS A 112 3.71 -10.20 7.91
CA LYS A 112 3.37 -11.63 7.90
C LYS A 112 4.52 -12.53 7.45
N ARG A 113 5.55 -11.97 6.81
CA ARG A 113 6.71 -12.74 6.36
C ARG A 113 7.53 -13.27 7.53
N GLY A 114 8.15 -14.43 7.35
CA GLY A 114 9.25 -14.89 8.19
C GLY A 114 10.50 -14.04 7.93
N GLY A 115 11.42 -13.97 8.89
CA GLY A 115 12.68 -13.24 8.79
C GLY A 115 13.08 -12.63 10.13
N HIS A 116 14.33 -12.18 10.25
CA HIS A 116 14.88 -11.69 11.51
C HIS A 116 14.42 -10.25 11.84
N SER A 117 14.45 -9.35 10.86
CA SER A 117 14.12 -7.95 11.07
C SER A 117 12.96 -7.49 10.18
N MET A 118 12.24 -6.45 10.64
CA MET A 118 11.19 -5.83 9.83
C MET A 118 11.75 -5.20 8.55
N ALA A 119 12.99 -4.70 8.57
CA ALA A 119 13.65 -4.13 7.41
C ALA A 119 13.88 -5.18 6.32
N GLU A 120 14.37 -6.37 6.68
CA GLU A 120 14.55 -7.48 5.73
C GLU A 120 13.23 -7.97 5.14
N LYS A 121 12.20 -8.12 5.99
CA LYS A 121 10.85 -8.52 5.58
C LYS A 121 10.25 -7.52 4.60
N LEU A 122 10.42 -6.22 4.87
CA LEU A 122 9.94 -5.14 4.01
C LEU A 122 10.71 -5.12 2.68
N ALA A 123 12.05 -5.25 2.71
CA ALA A 123 12.86 -5.32 1.51
C ALA A 123 12.47 -6.49 0.61
N ALA A 124 12.23 -7.67 1.18
CA ALA A 124 11.77 -8.83 0.43
C ALA A 124 10.40 -8.61 -0.22
N GLU A 125 9.43 -8.00 0.51
CA GLU A 125 8.12 -7.69 -0.06
C GLU A 125 8.21 -6.64 -1.17
N ILE A 126 9.10 -5.64 -1.06
CA ILE A 126 9.35 -4.63 -2.10
C ILE A 126 9.87 -5.28 -3.38
N MET A 127 10.88 -6.15 -3.26
CA MET A 127 11.48 -6.85 -4.41
C MET A 127 10.46 -7.76 -5.11
N ASP A 128 9.68 -8.52 -4.33
CA ASP A 128 8.64 -9.38 -4.90
C ASP A 128 7.54 -8.55 -5.58
N ALA A 129 7.08 -7.46 -4.95
CA ALA A 129 6.08 -6.56 -5.52
C ALA A 129 6.58 -5.86 -6.80
N TYR A 130 7.86 -5.53 -6.88
CA TYR A 130 8.50 -5.02 -8.09
C TYR A 130 8.41 -6.03 -9.23
N ASN A 131 8.65 -7.30 -8.95
CA ASN A 131 8.55 -8.41 -9.90
C ASN A 131 7.13 -8.92 -10.12
N ASN A 132 6.10 -8.19 -9.68
CA ASN A 132 4.69 -8.60 -9.75
C ASN A 132 4.40 -9.91 -9.00
N GLN A 133 5.06 -10.13 -7.90
CA GLN A 133 4.94 -11.30 -7.03
C GLN A 133 4.67 -10.88 -5.58
N GLY A 134 4.56 -11.85 -4.70
CA GLY A 134 4.39 -11.62 -3.27
C GLY A 134 2.94 -11.46 -2.81
N GLY A 135 2.78 -11.32 -1.50
CA GLY A 135 1.47 -11.31 -0.86
C GLY A 135 0.67 -10.05 -1.15
N ALA A 136 1.33 -8.89 -1.23
CA ALA A 136 0.67 -7.62 -1.52
C ALA A 136 0.14 -7.57 -2.96
N PHE A 137 0.91 -8.11 -3.92
CA PHE A 137 0.47 -8.22 -5.31
C PHE A 137 -0.72 -9.17 -5.45
N LYS A 138 -0.64 -10.36 -4.84
CA LYS A 138 -1.74 -11.32 -4.82
C LYS A 138 -3.01 -10.72 -4.21
N ARG A 139 -2.87 -9.90 -3.15
CA ARG A 139 -4.02 -9.20 -2.55
C ARG A 139 -4.70 -8.25 -3.53
N LYS A 140 -3.94 -7.51 -4.36
CA LYS A 140 -4.50 -6.66 -5.41
C LYS A 140 -5.30 -7.50 -6.40
N GLU A 141 -4.72 -8.61 -6.89
CA GLU A 141 -5.41 -9.50 -7.83
C GLU A 141 -6.70 -10.09 -7.24
N ASP A 142 -6.67 -10.54 -5.98
CA ASP A 142 -7.85 -11.04 -5.29
C ASP A 142 -8.94 -9.98 -5.17
N MET A 143 -8.57 -8.71 -4.89
CA MET A 143 -9.53 -7.60 -4.85
C MET A 143 -10.17 -7.35 -6.22
N HIS A 144 -9.39 -7.37 -7.29
CA HIS A 144 -9.89 -7.22 -8.65
C HIS A 144 -10.79 -8.39 -9.06
N ARG A 145 -10.40 -9.64 -8.75
CA ARG A 145 -11.18 -10.85 -9.00
C ARG A 145 -12.52 -10.82 -8.26
N MET A 146 -12.52 -10.41 -6.98
CA MET A 146 -13.74 -10.24 -6.21
C MET A 146 -14.66 -9.16 -6.80
N ALA A 147 -14.10 -8.06 -7.28
CA ALA A 147 -14.86 -6.99 -7.91
C ALA A 147 -15.48 -7.44 -9.23
N GLU A 148 -14.75 -8.22 -10.02
CA GLU A 148 -15.25 -8.80 -11.28
C GLU A 148 -16.37 -9.82 -11.04
N ALA A 149 -16.19 -10.73 -10.10
CA ALA A 149 -17.21 -11.71 -9.71
C ALA A 149 -18.53 -11.05 -9.24
N ASN A 150 -18.44 -9.85 -8.66
CA ASN A 150 -19.59 -9.09 -8.18
C ASN A 150 -20.05 -7.99 -9.15
N ARG A 151 -19.59 -8.00 -10.41
CA ARG A 151 -19.88 -6.97 -11.41
C ARG A 151 -21.38 -6.76 -11.64
N ALA A 152 -22.19 -7.80 -11.51
CA ALA A 152 -23.64 -7.72 -11.63
C ALA A 152 -24.29 -6.74 -10.64
N PHE A 153 -23.67 -6.50 -9.47
CA PHE A 153 -24.16 -5.60 -8.43
C PHE A 153 -23.60 -4.16 -8.55
N ALA A 154 -22.88 -3.84 -9.62
CA ALA A 154 -22.30 -2.51 -9.82
C ALA A 154 -23.35 -1.39 -9.91
N HIS A 155 -24.56 -1.69 -10.35
CA HIS A 155 -25.68 -0.76 -10.44
C HIS A 155 -26.19 -0.27 -9.07
N PHE A 156 -25.83 -0.96 -7.98
CA PHE A 156 -26.11 -0.51 -6.60
C PHE A 156 -25.09 0.50 -6.06
N ARG A 157 -24.27 1.05 -6.93
CA ARG A 157 -23.28 2.07 -6.62
C ARG A 157 -23.94 3.46 -6.54
N PHE A 158 -24.30 3.91 -5.34
CA PHE A 158 -24.82 5.26 -5.07
C PHE A 158 -23.85 6.03 -4.18
#